data_10de01ef02d36209348f9e7213fda59c
#
_entry.id   10de01ef02d36209348f9e7213fda59c
#
_cell.length_a   1.000
_cell.length_b   1.000
_cell.length_c   1.000
_cell.angle_alpha   90.00
_cell.angle_beta   90.00
_cell.angle_gamma   90.00
#
_symmetry.space_group_name_H-M   'P 1'
#
loop_
_entity.id
_entity.type
_entity.pdbx_description
1 polymer ?
#
loop_
_entity_poly.entity_id
_entity_poly.type
_entity_poly.pdbx_seq_one_letter_code
_entity_poly.pdbx_strand_id
1 'polypeptide(L)'
;MNYAYEIFRLFYPERCAACGRSLPEGARLLCPRCRWDMPLTGYSAEHDNPVARKFWGLVPVQEACSMIFFTQGNAYRSMIHGFKYRGQWRTALRLGRWFGTELRESGLYGDVDVVVPVPLHYRRLLSRGYNQAEYFGRGIAEALGVPLDARSVVRSGYNRSQARMADR
;
A
#
# COMPACT_ATOMS: atom_id res chain seq x y z
N MET A 1 9.01 19.88 -24.29
CA MET A 1 9.99 18.93 -23.74
C MET A 1 10.82 19.69 -22.72
N ASN A 2 10.90 19.19 -21.45
CA ASN A 2 11.59 19.92 -20.38
C ASN A 2 13.00 19.31 -20.22
N TYR A 3 13.97 19.83 -20.97
CA TYR A 3 15.36 19.36 -21.01
C TYR A 3 16.01 19.33 -19.60
N ALA A 4 15.63 20.25 -18.70
CA ALA A 4 16.14 20.29 -17.34
C ALA A 4 15.68 19.05 -16.54
N TYR A 5 14.47 18.55 -16.76
CA TYR A 5 13.96 17.32 -16.14
C TYR A 5 14.69 16.07 -16.64
N GLU A 6 14.99 16.00 -17.94
CA GLU A 6 15.76 14.89 -18.53
C GLU A 6 17.20 14.85 -18.02
N ILE A 7 17.86 15.99 -17.92
CA ILE A 7 19.21 16.11 -17.35
C ILE A 7 19.18 15.70 -15.86
N PHE A 8 18.18 16.14 -15.09
CA PHE A 8 18.04 15.76 -13.68
C PHE A 8 17.85 14.25 -13.51
N ARG A 9 17.05 13.60 -14.37
CA ARG A 9 16.86 12.14 -14.36
C ARG A 9 18.14 11.36 -14.67
N LEU A 10 19.06 11.91 -15.45
CA LEU A 10 20.35 11.28 -15.74
C LEU A 10 21.20 11.12 -14.46
N PHE A 11 21.16 12.11 -13.56
CA PHE A 11 21.89 12.09 -12.29
C PHE A 11 21.09 11.45 -11.14
N TYR A 12 19.75 11.54 -11.18
CA TYR A 12 18.84 11.02 -10.15
C TYR A 12 17.74 10.15 -10.76
N PRO A 13 18.10 8.96 -11.31
CA PRO A 13 17.09 8.08 -11.90
C PRO A 13 16.10 7.59 -10.84
N GLU A 14 14.81 7.56 -11.18
CA GLU A 14 13.82 6.86 -10.35
C GLU A 14 14.23 5.39 -10.21
N ARG A 15 14.15 4.86 -8.98
CA ARG A 15 14.55 3.48 -8.69
C ARG A 15 13.33 2.60 -8.44
N CYS A 16 13.42 1.35 -8.89
CA CYS A 16 12.42 0.34 -8.61
C CYS A 16 12.27 0.14 -7.09
N ALA A 17 11.03 0.28 -6.59
CA ALA A 17 10.75 0.19 -5.15
C ALA A 17 11.06 -1.20 -4.55
N ALA A 18 11.06 -2.27 -5.37
CA ALA A 18 11.37 -3.62 -4.92
C ALA A 18 12.86 -3.95 -5.03
N CYS A 19 13.48 -3.82 -6.22
CA CYS A 19 14.86 -4.29 -6.46
C CYS A 19 15.92 -3.18 -6.48
N GLY A 20 15.53 -1.91 -6.39
CA GLY A 20 16.45 -0.76 -6.35
C GLY A 20 17.10 -0.40 -7.70
N ARG A 21 16.92 -1.18 -8.77
CA ARG A 21 17.45 -0.87 -10.10
C ARG A 21 16.78 0.37 -10.68
N SER A 22 17.47 1.11 -11.55
CA SER A 22 16.90 2.25 -12.27
C SER A 22 15.66 1.82 -13.05
N LEU A 23 14.63 2.66 -13.02
CA LEU A 23 13.40 2.41 -13.77
C LEU A 23 13.58 2.81 -15.23
N PRO A 24 13.09 2.01 -16.17
CA PRO A 24 13.01 2.40 -17.56
C PRO A 24 12.03 3.56 -17.72
N GLU A 25 12.09 4.21 -18.87
CA GLU A 25 11.19 5.31 -19.22
C GLU A 25 9.72 4.87 -19.12
N GLY A 26 8.88 5.73 -18.54
CA GLY A 26 7.46 5.45 -18.30
C GLY A 26 7.14 4.59 -17.06
N ALA A 27 8.10 3.85 -16.50
CA ALA A 27 7.89 3.12 -15.26
C ALA A 27 8.07 4.05 -14.04
N ARG A 28 7.14 3.96 -13.07
CA ARG A 28 7.12 4.88 -11.90
C ARG A 28 7.21 4.22 -10.53
N LEU A 29 7.01 2.93 -10.43
CA LEU A 29 6.98 2.21 -9.14
C LEU A 29 7.88 0.98 -9.17
N LEU A 30 7.64 0.09 -10.11
CA LEU A 30 8.35 -1.18 -10.28
C LEU A 30 8.89 -1.26 -11.71
N CYS A 31 10.06 -1.90 -11.86
CA CYS A 31 10.53 -2.29 -13.19
C CYS A 31 9.65 -3.43 -13.75
N PRO A 32 9.65 -3.67 -15.08
CA PRO A 32 8.79 -4.68 -15.71
C PRO A 32 8.93 -6.06 -15.05
N ARG A 33 10.16 -6.50 -14.76
CA ARG A 33 10.41 -7.77 -14.08
C ARG A 33 9.76 -7.84 -12.69
N CYS A 34 9.99 -6.82 -11.83
CA CYS A 34 9.38 -6.81 -10.51
C CYS A 34 7.86 -6.64 -10.55
N ARG A 35 7.32 -6.01 -11.57
CA ARG A 35 5.87 -5.92 -11.76
C ARG A 35 5.29 -7.30 -12.11
N TRP A 36 5.97 -8.06 -12.97
CA TRP A 36 5.57 -9.41 -13.36
C TRP A 36 5.67 -10.41 -12.21
N ASP A 37 6.81 -10.38 -11.49
CA ASP A 37 7.11 -11.31 -10.40
C ASP A 37 6.36 -10.96 -9.08
N MET A 38 5.52 -9.89 -9.06
CA MET A 38 4.83 -9.46 -7.86
C MET A 38 3.80 -10.49 -7.44
N PRO A 39 3.86 -10.99 -6.17
CA PRO A 39 2.96 -12.03 -5.69
C PRO A 39 1.56 -11.46 -5.38
N LEU A 40 0.84 -11.05 -6.41
CA LEU A 40 -0.53 -10.58 -6.30
C LEU A 40 -1.44 -11.73 -5.86
N THR A 41 -2.44 -11.43 -5.04
CA THR A 41 -3.39 -12.44 -4.56
C THR A 41 -4.52 -12.68 -5.54
N GLY A 42 -4.92 -11.66 -6.30
CA GLY A 42 -6.14 -11.68 -7.11
C GLY A 42 -7.44 -11.52 -6.30
N TYR A 43 -7.37 -11.48 -4.97
CA TYR A 43 -8.54 -11.50 -4.08
C TYR A 43 -9.43 -10.25 -4.16
N SER A 44 -9.00 -9.21 -4.87
CA SER A 44 -9.83 -8.04 -5.14
C SER A 44 -11.08 -8.35 -5.98
N ALA A 45 -11.04 -9.41 -6.79
CA ALA A 45 -12.14 -9.85 -7.66
C ALA A 45 -12.90 -11.06 -7.14
N GLU A 46 -12.58 -11.57 -5.94
CA GLU A 46 -13.15 -12.76 -5.35
C GLU A 46 -13.87 -12.44 -4.04
N HIS A 47 -15.20 -12.60 -4.02
CA HIS A 47 -16.00 -12.46 -2.79
C HIS A 47 -15.59 -13.51 -1.76
N ASP A 48 -15.54 -14.79 -2.16
CA ASP A 48 -15.12 -15.90 -1.32
C ASP A 48 -13.61 -16.14 -1.43
N ASN A 49 -12.83 -15.45 -0.61
CA ASN A 49 -11.38 -15.56 -0.57
C ASN A 49 -10.85 -15.84 0.86
N PRO A 50 -9.60 -16.33 1.03
CA PRO A 50 -9.05 -16.68 2.33
C PRO A 50 -8.96 -15.52 3.33
N VAL A 51 -8.99 -14.26 2.87
CA VAL A 51 -9.01 -13.08 3.75
C VAL A 51 -10.42 -12.85 4.27
N ALA A 52 -11.43 -12.86 3.39
CA ALA A 52 -12.84 -12.67 3.74
C ALA A 52 -13.32 -13.72 4.73
N ARG A 53 -12.97 -14.99 4.50
CA ARG A 53 -13.33 -16.12 5.40
C ARG A 53 -12.87 -15.93 6.85
N LYS A 54 -11.80 -15.16 7.10
CA LYS A 54 -11.32 -14.88 8.46
C LYS A 54 -12.23 -13.94 9.25
N PHE A 55 -13.09 -13.21 8.58
CA PHE A 55 -14.02 -12.27 9.20
C PHE A 55 -15.43 -12.84 9.32
N TRP A 56 -15.77 -13.86 8.55
CA TRP A 56 -17.10 -14.45 8.55
C TRP A 56 -17.49 -14.99 9.94
N GLY A 57 -18.67 -14.58 10.38
CA GLY A 57 -19.19 -14.93 11.70
C GLY A 57 -18.55 -14.14 12.87
N LEU A 58 -17.52 -13.34 12.62
CA LEU A 58 -16.87 -12.51 13.65
C LEU A 58 -17.35 -11.06 13.61
N VAL A 59 -17.42 -10.48 12.40
CA VAL A 59 -17.85 -9.09 12.16
C VAL A 59 -18.61 -9.01 10.84
N PRO A 60 -19.57 -8.08 10.73
CA PRO A 60 -20.34 -7.87 9.49
C PRO A 60 -19.48 -7.13 8.46
N VAL A 61 -18.61 -7.85 7.76
CA VAL A 61 -17.79 -7.34 6.67
C VAL A 61 -18.39 -7.85 5.35
N GLN A 62 -18.68 -6.95 4.41
CA GLN A 62 -19.18 -7.32 3.08
C GLN A 62 -18.06 -7.94 2.27
N GLU A 63 -16.94 -7.23 2.11
CA GLU A 63 -15.79 -7.64 1.35
C GLU A 63 -14.49 -7.51 2.17
N ALA A 64 -13.56 -8.43 1.99
CA ALA A 64 -12.22 -8.31 2.53
C ALA A 64 -11.22 -8.96 1.58
N CYS A 65 -10.12 -8.26 1.31
CA CYS A 65 -9.08 -8.75 0.41
C CYS A 65 -7.69 -8.27 0.85
N SER A 66 -6.68 -8.81 0.20
CA SER A 66 -5.29 -8.34 0.31
C SER A 66 -4.70 -8.21 -1.09
N MET A 67 -3.78 -7.26 -1.27
CA MET A 67 -3.16 -7.03 -2.58
C MET A 67 -2.08 -8.08 -2.90
N ILE A 68 -1.25 -8.44 -1.91
CA ILE A 68 -0.08 -9.29 -2.12
C ILE A 68 0.04 -10.38 -1.06
N PHE A 69 0.60 -11.52 -1.43
CA PHE A 69 1.10 -12.50 -0.48
C PHE A 69 2.40 -11.99 0.16
N PHE A 70 2.45 -12.06 1.48
CA PHE A 70 3.67 -11.73 2.22
C PHE A 70 4.49 -12.98 2.45
N THR A 71 5.61 -13.09 1.72
CA THR A 71 6.60 -14.17 1.90
C THR A 71 7.90 -13.59 2.47
N GLN A 72 8.50 -14.32 3.43
CA GLN A 72 9.79 -13.91 3.99
C GLN A 72 10.87 -14.02 2.91
N GLY A 73 11.77 -13.02 2.84
CA GLY A 73 12.95 -13.06 1.96
C GLY A 73 12.75 -12.48 0.55
N ASN A 74 11.55 -12.05 0.16
CA ASN A 74 11.36 -11.49 -1.17
C ASN A 74 11.66 -9.97 -1.25
N ALA A 75 11.91 -9.47 -2.47
CA ALA A 75 12.22 -8.05 -2.73
C ALA A 75 11.09 -7.09 -2.30
N TYR A 76 9.84 -7.55 -2.22
CA TYR A 76 8.68 -6.73 -1.85
C TYR A 76 8.64 -6.41 -0.36
N ARG A 77 9.30 -7.23 0.48
CA ARG A 77 9.50 -6.90 1.89
C ARG A 77 10.29 -5.59 2.03
N SER A 78 11.33 -5.39 1.20
CA SER A 78 12.12 -4.15 1.22
C SER A 78 11.30 -2.92 0.81
N MET A 79 10.39 -3.08 -0.16
CA MET A 79 9.43 -2.07 -0.59
C MET A 79 8.49 -1.68 0.56
N ILE A 80 7.84 -2.67 1.19
CA ILE A 80 6.95 -2.44 2.35
C ILE A 80 7.72 -1.82 3.52
N HIS A 81 8.95 -2.26 3.77
CA HIS A 81 9.81 -1.69 4.80
C HIS A 81 10.21 -0.24 4.46
N GLY A 82 10.44 0.05 3.19
CA GLY A 82 10.78 1.38 2.69
C GLY A 82 9.72 2.43 3.04
N PHE A 83 8.45 2.14 2.77
CA PHE A 83 7.40 3.09 3.14
C PHE A 83 6.99 3.03 4.63
N LYS A 84 7.43 2.04 5.39
CA LYS A 84 7.24 2.03 6.86
C LYS A 84 8.32 2.81 7.62
N TYR A 85 9.56 2.84 7.12
CA TYR A 85 10.71 3.30 7.90
C TYR A 85 11.67 4.25 7.18
N ARG A 86 11.56 4.41 5.86
CA ARG A 86 12.48 5.24 5.05
C ARG A 86 11.82 6.46 4.41
N GLY A 87 10.67 6.89 4.88
CA GLY A 87 10.00 8.07 4.37
C GLY A 87 9.43 7.94 2.94
N GLN A 88 9.35 6.73 2.38
CA GLN A 88 8.92 6.50 1.00
C GLN A 88 7.40 6.51 0.84
N TRP A 89 6.73 7.56 1.33
CA TRP A 89 5.28 7.70 1.27
C TRP A 89 4.72 7.70 -0.17
N ARG A 90 5.52 8.20 -1.15
CA ARG A 90 5.13 8.17 -2.58
C ARG A 90 4.96 6.74 -3.10
N THR A 91 5.75 5.79 -2.60
CA THR A 91 5.62 4.37 -2.93
C THR A 91 4.29 3.81 -2.41
N ALA A 92 3.91 4.14 -1.16
CA ALA A 92 2.62 3.73 -0.60
C ALA A 92 1.45 4.32 -1.40
N LEU A 93 1.51 5.60 -1.76
CA LEU A 93 0.48 6.26 -2.57
C LEU A 93 0.33 5.62 -3.96
N ARG A 94 1.45 5.40 -4.68
CA ARG A 94 1.43 4.76 -6.00
C ARG A 94 0.90 3.32 -5.95
N LEU A 95 1.29 2.57 -4.91
CA LEU A 95 0.78 1.21 -4.68
C LEU A 95 -0.72 1.21 -4.37
N GLY A 96 -1.17 2.18 -3.57
CA GLY A 96 -2.58 2.38 -3.27
C GLY A 96 -3.42 2.72 -4.52
N ARG A 97 -2.91 3.57 -5.41
CA ARG A 97 -3.57 3.86 -6.70
C ARG A 97 -3.71 2.61 -7.58
N TRP A 98 -2.64 1.82 -7.66
CA TRP A 98 -2.70 0.54 -8.39
C TRP A 98 -3.77 -0.37 -7.80
N PHE A 99 -3.72 -0.64 -6.50
CA PHE A 99 -4.70 -1.51 -5.85
C PHE A 99 -6.12 -0.96 -5.92
N GLY A 100 -6.31 0.35 -5.74
CA GLY A 100 -7.61 0.99 -5.90
C GLY A 100 -8.20 0.87 -7.31
N THR A 101 -7.34 0.85 -8.35
CA THR A 101 -7.77 0.55 -9.71
C THR A 101 -8.28 -0.89 -9.83
N GLU A 102 -7.57 -1.88 -9.26
CA GLU A 102 -8.01 -3.27 -9.23
C GLU A 102 -9.35 -3.43 -8.47
N LEU A 103 -9.51 -2.73 -7.33
CA LEU A 103 -10.77 -2.73 -6.57
C LEU A 103 -11.92 -2.16 -7.40
N ARG A 104 -11.71 -1.05 -8.09
CA ARG A 104 -12.72 -0.45 -8.97
C ARG A 104 -13.10 -1.38 -10.12
N GLU A 105 -12.12 -1.99 -10.76
CA GLU A 105 -12.32 -2.87 -11.92
C GLU A 105 -13.01 -4.19 -11.54
N SER A 106 -12.89 -4.64 -10.29
CA SER A 106 -13.60 -5.84 -9.79
C SER A 106 -15.11 -5.67 -9.68
N GLY A 107 -15.59 -4.43 -9.54
CA GLY A 107 -17.03 -4.12 -9.33
C GLY A 107 -17.56 -4.44 -7.93
N LEU A 108 -16.79 -5.10 -7.06
CA LEU A 108 -17.22 -5.49 -5.70
C LEU A 108 -17.23 -4.34 -4.69
N TYR A 109 -16.59 -3.22 -5.00
CA TYR A 109 -16.38 -2.09 -4.10
C TYR A 109 -17.11 -0.83 -4.57
N GLY A 110 -18.18 -0.98 -5.38
CA GLY A 110 -18.95 0.14 -5.93
C GLY A 110 -19.73 0.94 -4.90
N ASP A 111 -20.06 0.33 -3.77
CA ASP A 111 -20.86 0.92 -2.67
C ASP A 111 -19.98 1.60 -1.60
N VAL A 112 -18.67 1.75 -1.86
CA VAL A 112 -17.76 2.41 -0.91
C VAL A 112 -17.94 3.92 -0.98
N ASP A 113 -18.33 4.55 0.12
CA ASP A 113 -18.50 6.00 0.25
C ASP A 113 -17.24 6.73 0.72
N VAL A 114 -16.40 6.06 1.51
CA VAL A 114 -15.22 6.67 2.14
C VAL A 114 -14.13 5.64 2.43
N VAL A 115 -12.87 6.04 2.30
CA VAL A 115 -11.72 5.25 2.72
C VAL A 115 -11.24 5.72 4.07
N VAL A 116 -11.17 4.82 5.06
CA VAL A 116 -10.70 5.12 6.41
C VAL A 116 -9.42 4.32 6.70
N PRO A 117 -8.25 4.96 6.79
CA PRO A 117 -7.00 4.27 7.06
C PRO A 117 -6.89 3.88 8.54
N VAL A 118 -6.32 2.71 8.81
CA VAL A 118 -6.01 2.32 10.20
C VAL A 118 -5.06 3.33 10.84
N PRO A 119 -5.43 3.95 11.97
CA PRO A 119 -4.63 5.01 12.57
C PRO A 119 -3.37 4.48 13.24
N LEU A 120 -2.30 5.28 13.22
CA LEU A 120 -1.12 5.08 14.04
C LEU A 120 -1.29 5.77 15.40
N HIS A 121 -0.77 5.14 16.46
CA HIS A 121 -0.60 5.82 17.74
C HIS A 121 0.38 6.99 17.59
N TYR A 122 0.12 8.14 18.28
CA TYR A 122 0.87 9.39 18.11
C TYR A 122 2.39 9.23 18.25
N ARG A 123 2.88 8.38 19.18
CA ARG A 123 4.32 8.10 19.35
C ARG A 123 4.97 7.50 18.11
N ARG A 124 4.23 6.65 17.39
CA ARG A 124 4.71 6.08 16.12
C ARG A 124 4.62 7.09 14.97
N LEU A 125 3.60 7.94 15.00
CA LEU A 125 3.48 9.01 14.02
C LEU A 125 4.65 9.99 14.13
N LEU A 126 5.01 10.40 15.36
CA LEU A 126 6.18 11.25 15.60
C LEU A 126 7.49 10.58 15.15
N SER A 127 7.68 9.28 15.42
CA SER A 127 8.92 8.58 15.05
C SER A 127 9.03 8.27 13.54
N ARG A 128 7.91 8.17 12.82
CA ARG A 128 7.87 7.85 11.38
C ARG A 128 7.65 9.06 10.49
N GLY A 129 7.13 10.17 11.04
CA GLY A 129 6.78 11.38 10.33
C GLY A 129 5.44 11.31 9.58
N TYR A 130 4.87 10.11 9.37
CA TYR A 130 3.60 9.92 8.66
C TYR A 130 2.95 8.55 8.93
N ASN A 131 1.66 8.44 8.62
CA ASN A 131 0.92 7.18 8.63
C ASN A 131 0.97 6.53 7.23
N GLN A 132 1.65 5.39 7.10
CA GLN A 132 1.75 4.67 5.82
C GLN A 132 0.39 4.17 5.30
N ALA A 133 -0.54 3.79 6.20
CA ALA A 133 -1.88 3.36 5.81
C ALA A 133 -2.68 4.53 5.21
N GLU A 134 -2.45 5.76 5.67
CA GLU A 134 -3.09 6.95 5.11
C GLU A 134 -2.65 7.19 3.66
N TYR A 135 -1.35 7.14 3.36
CA TYR A 135 -0.89 7.34 1.98
C TYR A 135 -1.33 6.22 1.03
N PHE A 136 -1.34 4.98 1.51
CA PHE A 136 -1.89 3.85 0.75
C PHE A 136 -3.40 4.03 0.53
N GLY A 137 -4.16 4.33 1.59
CA GLY A 137 -5.59 4.61 1.51
C GLY A 137 -5.93 5.81 0.64
N ARG A 138 -5.09 6.87 0.64
CA ARG A 138 -5.24 8.02 -0.26
C ARG A 138 -5.17 7.59 -1.73
N GLY A 139 -4.23 6.71 -2.07
CA GLY A 139 -4.14 6.16 -3.42
C GLY A 139 -5.37 5.35 -3.81
N ILE A 140 -5.92 4.55 -2.89
CA ILE A 140 -7.18 3.81 -3.09
C ILE A 140 -8.34 4.78 -3.29
N ALA A 141 -8.49 5.77 -2.40
CA ALA A 141 -9.56 6.77 -2.46
C ALA A 141 -9.55 7.54 -3.79
N GLU A 142 -8.38 7.99 -4.25
CA GLU A 142 -8.20 8.64 -5.54
C GLU A 142 -8.63 7.74 -6.72
N ALA A 143 -8.32 6.45 -6.68
CA ALA A 143 -8.67 5.51 -7.75
C ALA A 143 -10.15 5.13 -7.75
N LEU A 144 -10.78 5.03 -6.57
CA LEU A 144 -12.22 4.79 -6.42
C LEU A 144 -13.06 6.06 -6.66
N GLY A 145 -12.47 7.25 -6.57
CA GLY A 145 -13.19 8.53 -6.68
C GLY A 145 -13.96 8.91 -5.43
N VAL A 146 -13.55 8.44 -4.25
CA VAL A 146 -14.21 8.68 -2.96
C VAL A 146 -13.31 9.46 -1.99
N PRO A 147 -13.87 10.14 -0.96
CA PRO A 147 -13.06 10.85 0.02
C PRO A 147 -12.23 9.90 0.90
N LEU A 148 -11.12 10.44 1.46
CA LEU A 148 -10.34 9.81 2.51
C LEU A 148 -10.65 10.51 3.85
N ASP A 149 -11.05 9.75 4.87
CA ASP A 149 -11.17 10.24 6.25
C ASP A 149 -10.08 9.64 7.16
N ALA A 150 -9.05 10.42 7.42
CA ALA A 150 -7.94 10.03 8.28
C ALA A 150 -8.08 10.53 9.74
N ARG A 151 -9.21 11.16 10.09
CA ARG A 151 -9.38 11.87 11.38
C ARG A 151 -10.44 11.27 12.29
N SER A 152 -11.52 10.71 11.75
CA SER A 152 -12.65 10.22 12.55
C SER A 152 -12.28 9.00 13.41
N VAL A 153 -11.28 8.22 13.04
CA VAL A 153 -10.79 7.08 13.83
C VAL A 153 -9.43 7.38 14.41
N VAL A 154 -9.30 7.25 15.72
CA VAL A 154 -8.04 7.51 16.45
C VAL A 154 -7.59 6.28 17.22
N ARG A 155 -6.29 6.10 17.36
CA ARG A 155 -5.70 5.03 18.16
C ARG A 155 -5.27 5.55 19.53
N SER A 156 -6.03 5.26 20.58
CA SER A 156 -5.75 5.65 21.97
C SER A 156 -4.68 4.76 22.63
N GLY A 157 -4.71 3.44 22.37
CA GLY A 157 -3.82 2.47 22.99
C GLY A 157 -2.47 2.31 22.27
N TYR A 158 -1.36 2.35 23.03
CA TYR A 158 -0.03 2.05 22.51
C TYR A 158 0.30 0.56 22.70
N ASN A 159 0.38 -0.20 21.59
CA ASN A 159 0.84 -1.58 21.62
C ASN A 159 2.26 -1.69 21.09
N ARG A 160 3.10 -2.53 21.72
CA ARG A 160 4.44 -2.86 21.19
C ARG A 160 4.32 -3.50 19.81
N SER A 161 5.38 -3.36 19.00
CA SER A 161 5.40 -3.94 17.64
C SER A 161 5.30 -5.47 17.72
N GLN A 162 4.32 -6.05 17.02
CA GLN A 162 4.17 -7.52 16.94
C GLN A 162 5.42 -8.22 16.34
N ALA A 163 6.17 -7.53 15.46
CA ALA A 163 7.43 -8.05 14.92
C ALA A 163 8.51 -8.32 15.99
N ARG A 164 8.39 -7.73 17.20
CA ARG A 164 9.27 -8.01 18.35
C ARG A 164 8.73 -9.07 19.30
N MET A 165 7.52 -9.57 19.06
CA MET A 165 6.89 -10.60 19.90
C MET A 165 7.06 -12.01 19.31
N ALA A 166 7.51 -12.13 18.06
CA ALA A 166 7.74 -13.41 17.37
C ALA A 166 9.08 -14.09 17.74
N ASP A 167 9.94 -13.41 18.53
CA ASP A 167 11.25 -13.92 18.98
C ASP A 167 11.23 -14.40 20.44
N ARG A 168 10.07 -14.90 20.92
CA ARG A 168 9.97 -15.58 22.22
C ARG A 168 9.24 -16.91 22.10
#